data_e8b47d25c3b884f9552f2071d3d1b426
#
_entry.id   e8b47d25c3b884f9552f2071d3d1b426
#
_cell.length_a   1.000
_cell.length_b   1.000
_cell.length_c   1.000
_cell.angle_alpha   90.00
_cell.angle_beta   90.00
_cell.angle_gamma   90.00
#
_symmetry.space_group_name_H-M   'P 1'
#
loop_
_entity.id
_entity.type
_entity.pdbx_description
1 polymer ?
#
loop_
_entity_poly.entity_id
_entity_poly.type
_entity_poly.pdbx_seq_one_letter_code
_entity_poly.pdbx_strand_id
1 'polypeptide(L)'
;MFTCPRRPRGGSDARVTRPSAVHRFGEGQLSALTADRESRSDLGLFFGATFGFSWLMWALALAAGGRIDQTTPYVLFVVGAFGPTLVAAALWLAGRRRPRGRRPFRHVHRWLPAALLLGAAPALTAALLTGSFDLQAAGQRVSALGGPLAVVGFALFTGPLSEEFGWRGYAQPRLRRTLSPYATSLVLGLAWGLWHLPLFLLAGTSQSELGLFSWQALLFFVGWVPVSYTIWTVSERLRGGVAAAVVAHAAVNTADGLFPAASPAGVLIGTAAATGTAIALAALNGRSHRRDATGAACSAAPSR
;
A
#
# COMPACT_ATOMS: atom_id res chain seq x y z
N MET A 1 62.74 22.03 -20.04
CA MET A 1 63.57 21.42 -19.01
C MET A 1 63.06 21.94 -17.66
N PHE A 2 62.06 21.30 -17.09
CA PHE A 2 61.51 21.65 -15.78
C PHE A 2 61.54 20.42 -14.90
N THR A 3 62.36 20.48 -13.85
CA THR A 3 62.63 19.45 -12.88
C THR A 3 61.52 19.39 -11.83
N CYS A 4 60.95 18.18 -11.64
CA CYS A 4 59.96 17.87 -10.61
C CYS A 4 60.65 17.64 -9.24
N PRO A 5 60.20 18.24 -8.11
CA PRO A 5 60.79 18.02 -6.82
C PRO A 5 60.32 16.69 -6.21
N ARG A 6 61.30 15.88 -5.71
CA ARG A 6 61.05 14.64 -4.96
C ARG A 6 60.45 14.97 -3.58
N ARG A 7 59.34 14.27 -3.24
CA ARG A 7 58.79 14.24 -1.87
C ARG A 7 59.67 13.42 -0.96
N PRO A 8 59.85 13.81 0.32
CA PRO A 8 60.60 13.03 1.30
C PRO A 8 59.76 11.81 1.76
N ARG A 9 60.41 10.66 1.90
CA ARG A 9 59.90 9.47 2.58
C ARG A 9 59.99 9.72 4.08
N GLY A 10 58.86 10.04 4.73
CA GLY A 10 58.72 10.00 6.17
C GLY A 10 58.07 8.67 6.54
N GLY A 11 58.80 7.78 7.17
CA GLY A 11 58.30 6.55 7.78
C GLY A 11 57.60 6.87 9.10
N SER A 12 56.45 6.26 9.31
CA SER A 12 55.98 5.82 10.62
C SER A 12 55.05 4.63 10.37
N ASP A 13 55.55 3.41 10.59
CA ASP A 13 54.82 2.18 10.64
C ASP A 13 53.85 2.18 11.85
N ALA A 14 52.74 2.85 11.74
CA ALA A 14 51.60 2.48 12.57
C ALA A 14 50.88 1.33 11.85
N ARG A 15 51.19 0.10 12.25
CA ARG A 15 50.44 -1.11 11.90
C ARG A 15 49.00 -0.96 12.42
N VAL A 16 48.15 -0.33 11.65
CA VAL A 16 46.72 -0.47 11.79
C VAL A 16 46.40 -1.92 11.41
N THR A 17 46.24 -2.77 12.40
CA THR A 17 45.74 -4.13 12.23
C THR A 17 44.37 -4.09 11.60
N ARG A 18 44.30 -4.28 10.27
CA ARG A 18 43.01 -4.42 9.57
C ARG A 18 42.35 -5.69 10.10
N PRO A 19 41.10 -5.62 10.63
CA PRO A 19 40.39 -6.79 11.07
C PRO A 19 40.35 -7.83 9.95
N SER A 20 40.55 -9.09 10.26
CA SER A 20 40.58 -10.20 9.31
C SER A 20 39.26 -10.26 8.52
N ALA A 21 39.30 -10.72 7.27
CA ALA A 21 38.13 -10.87 6.43
C ALA A 21 37.01 -11.70 7.11
N VAL A 22 37.42 -12.72 7.91
CA VAL A 22 36.50 -13.57 8.69
C VAL A 22 35.75 -12.77 9.75
N HIS A 23 36.38 -11.80 10.44
CA HIS A 23 35.72 -10.94 11.44
C HIS A 23 34.68 -10.03 10.78
N ARG A 24 34.96 -9.49 9.59
CA ARG A 24 34.01 -8.64 8.82
C ARG A 24 32.84 -9.42 8.26
N PHE A 25 33.00 -10.71 7.90
CA PHE A 25 31.89 -11.58 7.48
C PHE A 25 30.97 -11.90 8.66
N GLY A 26 31.46 -12.17 9.84
CA GLY A 26 30.65 -12.44 11.02
C GLY A 26 29.87 -11.21 11.51
N GLU A 27 30.50 -10.04 11.56
CA GLU A 27 29.83 -8.79 11.96
C GLU A 27 28.73 -8.36 10.96
N GLY A 28 28.95 -8.56 9.66
CA GLY A 28 27.96 -8.29 8.63
C GLY A 28 26.72 -9.20 8.72
N GLN A 29 26.95 -10.49 9.02
CA GLN A 29 25.84 -11.45 9.22
C GLN A 29 25.05 -11.17 10.50
N LEU A 30 25.72 -10.89 11.61
CA LEU A 30 25.07 -10.52 12.87
C LEU A 30 24.24 -9.22 12.72
N SER A 31 24.78 -8.22 12.06
CA SER A 31 24.07 -6.96 11.77
C SER A 31 22.85 -7.17 10.88
N ALA A 32 22.92 -8.06 9.88
CA ALA A 32 21.79 -8.41 9.04
C ALA A 32 20.69 -9.17 9.81
N LEU A 33 21.07 -10.12 10.67
CA LEU A 33 20.13 -10.88 11.48
C LEU A 33 19.43 -10.02 12.55
N THR A 34 20.15 -9.09 13.18
CA THR A 34 19.55 -8.13 14.13
C THR A 34 18.59 -7.18 13.45
N ALA A 35 18.95 -6.63 12.29
CA ALA A 35 18.07 -5.75 11.51
C ALA A 35 16.80 -6.46 11.02
N ASP A 36 16.88 -7.75 10.70
CA ASP A 36 15.74 -8.57 10.29
C ASP A 36 14.81 -8.88 11.48
N ARG A 37 15.38 -9.19 12.63
CA ARG A 37 14.64 -9.40 13.88
C ARG A 37 13.91 -8.14 14.35
N GLU A 38 14.57 -6.99 14.31
CA GLU A 38 13.97 -5.70 14.61
C GLU A 38 12.81 -5.37 13.63
N SER A 39 13.00 -5.63 12.33
CA SER A 39 11.96 -5.42 11.32
C SER A 39 10.73 -6.29 11.55
N ARG A 40 10.89 -7.54 11.97
CA ARG A 40 9.79 -8.46 12.31
C ARG A 40 9.06 -8.02 13.58
N SER A 41 9.80 -7.61 14.63
CA SER A 41 9.22 -7.04 15.84
C SER A 41 8.42 -5.78 15.57
N ASP A 42 8.93 -4.90 14.71
CA ASP A 42 8.26 -3.67 14.27
C ASP A 42 6.97 -3.94 13.51
N LEU A 43 6.96 -4.96 12.64
CA LEU A 43 5.76 -5.38 11.91
C LEU A 43 4.70 -5.96 12.84
N GLY A 44 5.09 -6.85 13.77
CA GLY A 44 4.17 -7.42 14.75
C GLY A 44 3.52 -6.33 15.62
N LEU A 45 4.33 -5.37 16.09
CA LEU A 45 3.83 -4.25 16.86
C LEU A 45 2.91 -3.34 16.03
N PHE A 46 3.27 -3.06 14.76
CA PHE A 46 2.44 -2.26 13.87
C PHE A 46 1.07 -2.91 13.63
N PHE A 47 1.04 -4.18 13.23
CA PHE A 47 -0.22 -4.87 12.99
C PHE A 47 -1.06 -4.98 14.28
N GLY A 48 -0.46 -5.43 15.39
CA GLY A 48 -1.15 -5.58 16.66
C GLY A 48 -1.74 -4.27 17.18
N ALA A 49 -0.96 -3.18 17.15
CA ALA A 49 -1.42 -1.87 17.60
C ALA A 49 -2.46 -1.27 16.64
N THR A 50 -2.32 -1.44 15.32
CA THR A 50 -3.30 -0.97 14.33
C THR A 50 -4.64 -1.66 14.49
N PHE A 51 -4.65 -2.98 14.54
CA PHE A 51 -5.87 -3.75 14.77
C PHE A 51 -6.49 -3.45 16.13
N GLY A 52 -5.67 -3.47 17.20
CA GLY A 52 -6.15 -3.19 18.55
C GLY A 52 -6.78 -1.80 18.67
N PHE A 53 -6.12 -0.77 18.14
CA PHE A 53 -6.64 0.60 18.15
C PHE A 53 -7.93 0.74 17.33
N SER A 54 -7.92 0.33 16.06
CA SER A 54 -9.06 0.50 15.18
C SER A 54 -10.27 -0.31 15.65
N TRP A 55 -10.06 -1.57 16.02
CA TRP A 55 -11.12 -2.44 16.49
C TRP A 55 -11.70 -1.98 17.84
N LEU A 56 -10.88 -1.41 18.74
CA LEU A 56 -11.37 -0.79 19.95
C LEU A 56 -12.28 0.40 19.65
N MET A 57 -11.86 1.30 18.73
CA MET A 57 -12.69 2.47 18.37
C MET A 57 -14.00 2.02 17.73
N TRP A 58 -13.99 1.01 16.86
CA TRP A 58 -15.20 0.50 16.23
C TRP A 58 -16.08 -0.31 17.19
N ALA A 59 -15.50 -1.02 18.15
CA ALA A 59 -16.27 -1.64 19.23
C ALA A 59 -16.97 -0.60 20.10
N LEU A 60 -16.29 0.52 20.43
CA LEU A 60 -16.91 1.64 21.13
C LEU A 60 -18.01 2.32 20.29
N ALA A 61 -17.83 2.41 18.94
CA ALA A 61 -18.88 2.90 18.05
C ALA A 61 -20.12 2.00 18.08
N LEU A 62 -19.92 0.67 18.07
CA LEU A 62 -21.01 -0.31 18.21
C LEU A 62 -21.73 -0.14 19.56
N ALA A 63 -21.01 -0.01 20.67
CA ALA A 63 -21.57 0.20 21.99
C ALA A 63 -22.31 1.53 22.12
N ALA A 64 -21.91 2.56 21.37
CA ALA A 64 -22.50 3.90 21.37
C ALA A 64 -23.75 4.04 20.46
N GLY A 65 -24.26 2.94 19.91
CA GLY A 65 -25.49 2.94 19.09
C GLY A 65 -25.35 2.18 17.77
N GLY A 66 -24.11 1.89 17.33
CA GLY A 66 -23.81 1.00 16.20
C GLY A 66 -24.22 1.52 14.80
N ARG A 67 -24.42 2.84 14.64
CA ARG A 67 -24.87 3.47 13.40
C ARG A 67 -24.05 4.71 13.07
N ILE A 68 -23.47 4.78 11.87
CA ILE A 68 -22.62 5.92 11.46
C ILE A 68 -23.38 7.19 11.09
N ASP A 69 -24.71 7.17 11.04
CA ASP A 69 -25.56 8.38 10.91
C ASP A 69 -25.70 9.13 12.25
N GLN A 70 -25.21 8.57 13.35
CA GLN A 70 -25.15 9.22 14.67
C GLN A 70 -23.75 9.80 14.92
N THR A 71 -23.68 10.98 15.52
CA THR A 71 -22.44 11.73 15.71
C THR A 71 -21.35 10.95 16.45
N THR A 72 -21.66 10.35 17.59
CA THR A 72 -20.66 9.63 18.41
C THR A 72 -20.10 8.38 17.69
N PRO A 73 -20.94 7.45 17.16
CA PRO A 73 -20.43 6.34 16.36
C PRO A 73 -19.65 6.79 15.13
N TYR A 74 -20.06 7.86 14.44
CA TYR A 74 -19.37 8.39 13.30
C TYR A 74 -17.95 8.88 13.63
N VAL A 75 -17.82 9.67 14.70
CA VAL A 75 -16.51 10.15 15.16
C VAL A 75 -15.58 8.96 15.50
N LEU A 76 -16.10 7.99 16.24
CA LEU A 76 -15.34 6.79 16.60
C LEU A 76 -14.96 5.94 15.36
N PHE A 77 -15.87 5.84 14.38
CA PHE A 77 -15.60 5.20 13.10
C PHE A 77 -14.44 5.88 12.37
N VAL A 78 -14.48 7.20 12.24
CA VAL A 78 -13.42 7.98 11.57
C VAL A 78 -12.10 7.86 12.33
N VAL A 79 -12.10 8.00 13.66
CA VAL A 79 -10.88 7.85 14.49
C VAL A 79 -10.28 6.44 14.32
N GLY A 80 -11.11 5.41 14.32
CA GLY A 80 -10.69 4.03 14.07
C GLY A 80 -10.06 3.84 12.68
N ALA A 81 -10.63 4.48 11.66
CA ALA A 81 -10.10 4.43 10.30
C ALA A 81 -8.67 5.05 10.19
N PHE A 82 -8.31 5.99 11.03
CA PHE A 82 -6.96 6.55 11.08
C PHE A 82 -5.93 5.65 11.77
N GLY A 83 -6.32 4.51 12.34
CA GLY A 83 -5.44 3.60 13.06
C GLY A 83 -4.12 3.30 12.37
N PRO A 84 -4.11 2.84 11.09
CA PRO A 84 -2.85 2.52 10.39
C PRO A 84 -1.88 3.71 10.32
N THR A 85 -2.37 4.90 10.00
CA THR A 85 -1.53 6.09 9.89
C THR A 85 -1.07 6.61 11.26
N LEU A 86 -1.95 6.62 12.27
CA LEU A 86 -1.60 7.07 13.62
C LEU A 86 -0.57 6.16 14.27
N VAL A 87 -0.75 4.83 14.17
CA VAL A 87 0.21 3.86 14.70
C VAL A 87 1.55 3.97 13.98
N ALA A 88 1.55 4.11 12.65
CA ALA A 88 2.78 4.32 11.90
C ALA A 88 3.51 5.59 12.32
N ALA A 89 2.77 6.69 12.55
CA ALA A 89 3.32 7.96 13.03
C ALA A 89 3.90 7.82 14.44
N ALA A 90 3.18 7.17 15.36
CA ALA A 90 3.64 6.93 16.74
C ALA A 90 4.93 6.09 16.77
N LEU A 91 4.98 5.00 15.98
CA LEU A 91 6.18 4.17 15.88
C LEU A 91 7.37 4.93 15.25
N TRP A 92 7.09 5.80 14.28
CA TRP A 92 8.11 6.65 13.69
C TRP A 92 8.68 7.66 14.67
N LEU A 93 7.82 8.30 15.48
CA LEU A 93 8.22 9.21 16.54
C LEU A 93 8.99 8.49 17.66
N ALA A 94 8.64 7.25 17.97
CA ALA A 94 9.37 6.38 18.89
C ALA A 94 10.74 5.89 18.35
N GLY A 95 11.25 6.49 17.27
CA GLY A 95 12.57 6.18 16.71
C GLY A 95 12.60 4.98 15.78
N ARG A 96 11.48 4.25 15.58
CA ARG A 96 11.36 3.13 14.65
C ARG A 96 11.21 3.64 13.21
N ARG A 97 12.27 4.32 12.73
CA ARG A 97 12.25 5.12 11.51
C ARG A 97 12.17 4.25 10.26
N ARG A 98 11.58 4.82 9.24
CA ARG A 98 11.45 4.29 7.89
C ARG A 98 12.82 4.25 7.20
N PRO A 99 13.12 3.19 6.40
CA PRO A 99 14.16 3.28 5.40
C PRO A 99 13.89 4.48 4.48
N ARG A 100 14.92 5.29 4.17
CA ARG A 100 14.75 6.49 3.34
C ARG A 100 14.04 6.15 2.05
N GLY A 101 12.84 6.70 1.85
CA GLY A 101 12.01 6.49 0.67
C GLY A 101 12.56 7.19 -0.57
N ARG A 102 12.21 6.66 -1.74
CA ARG A 102 12.50 7.29 -3.04
C ARG A 102 11.66 8.56 -3.19
N ARG A 103 12.16 9.55 -3.95
CA ARG A 103 11.46 10.81 -4.24
C ARG A 103 10.28 10.53 -5.20
N PRO A 104 8.99 10.61 -4.77
CA PRO A 104 7.84 10.16 -5.57
C PRO A 104 7.60 11.05 -6.80
N PHE A 105 7.82 12.35 -6.66
CA PHE A 105 7.48 13.31 -7.72
C PHE A 105 8.38 13.26 -8.97
N ARG A 106 9.53 12.56 -8.89
CA ARG A 106 10.45 12.45 -10.03
C ARG A 106 9.87 11.67 -11.23
N HIS A 107 8.84 10.85 -11.02
CA HIS A 107 8.22 9.99 -12.05
C HIS A 107 6.70 10.14 -12.08
N VAL A 108 6.17 11.32 -11.71
CA VAL A 108 4.73 11.60 -11.62
C VAL A 108 4.00 11.27 -12.93
N HIS A 109 4.58 11.61 -14.08
CA HIS A 109 4.02 11.34 -15.42
C HIS A 109 3.79 9.84 -15.71
N ARG A 110 4.43 8.94 -14.96
CA ARG A 110 4.26 7.48 -15.11
C ARG A 110 3.26 6.92 -14.11
N TRP A 111 3.41 7.26 -12.83
CA TRP A 111 2.59 6.64 -11.81
C TRP A 111 1.22 7.31 -11.62
N LEU A 112 1.09 8.61 -11.91
CA LEU A 112 -0.19 9.30 -11.69
C LEU A 112 -1.31 8.78 -12.62
N PRO A 113 -1.15 8.75 -13.96
CA PRO A 113 -2.17 8.16 -14.82
C PRO A 113 -2.40 6.68 -14.53
N ALA A 114 -1.34 5.91 -14.24
CA ALA A 114 -1.49 4.51 -13.88
C ALA A 114 -2.28 4.33 -12.58
N ALA A 115 -2.03 5.14 -11.55
CA ALA A 115 -2.76 5.07 -10.28
C ALA A 115 -4.24 5.37 -10.46
N LEU A 116 -4.59 6.41 -11.23
CA LEU A 116 -5.97 6.77 -11.52
C LEU A 116 -6.69 5.68 -12.33
N LEU A 117 -6.09 5.26 -13.45
CA LEU A 117 -6.70 4.27 -14.34
C LEU A 117 -6.85 2.90 -13.68
N LEU A 118 -5.76 2.38 -13.08
CA LEU A 118 -5.77 1.05 -12.46
C LEU A 118 -6.62 1.00 -11.19
N GLY A 119 -6.71 2.10 -10.44
CA GLY A 119 -7.59 2.21 -9.28
C GLY A 119 -9.07 2.20 -9.68
N ALA A 120 -9.45 2.99 -10.68
CA ALA A 120 -10.85 3.08 -11.10
C ALA A 120 -11.32 1.88 -11.96
N ALA A 121 -10.42 1.18 -12.64
CA ALA A 121 -10.76 0.13 -13.62
C ALA A 121 -11.71 -0.96 -13.10
N PRO A 122 -11.57 -1.53 -11.89
CA PRO A 122 -12.47 -2.57 -11.41
C PRO A 122 -13.93 -2.12 -11.32
N ALA A 123 -14.18 -0.97 -10.69
CA ALA A 123 -15.53 -0.41 -10.53
C ALA A 123 -16.14 -0.01 -11.88
N LEU A 124 -15.37 0.66 -12.74
CA LEU A 124 -15.82 1.04 -14.07
C LEU A 124 -16.13 -0.20 -14.94
N THR A 125 -15.33 -1.23 -14.86
CA THR A 125 -15.60 -2.49 -15.57
C THR A 125 -16.89 -3.13 -15.07
N ALA A 126 -17.10 -3.18 -13.76
CA ALA A 126 -18.33 -3.70 -13.17
C ALA A 126 -19.55 -2.89 -13.64
N ALA A 127 -19.48 -1.56 -13.56
CA ALA A 127 -20.57 -0.67 -13.97
C ALA A 127 -20.93 -0.82 -15.44
N LEU A 128 -19.93 -0.88 -16.32
CA LEU A 128 -20.13 -1.04 -17.77
C LEU A 128 -20.77 -2.40 -18.11
N LEU A 129 -20.28 -3.49 -17.51
CA LEU A 129 -20.75 -4.85 -17.82
C LEU A 129 -22.10 -5.18 -17.18
N THR A 130 -22.48 -4.49 -16.09
CA THR A 130 -23.80 -4.64 -15.48
C THR A 130 -24.85 -3.64 -15.99
N GLY A 131 -24.44 -2.72 -16.87
CA GLY A 131 -25.34 -1.66 -17.35
C GLY A 131 -25.64 -0.58 -16.29
N SER A 132 -24.91 -0.52 -15.19
CA SER A 132 -25.07 0.48 -14.12
C SER A 132 -24.19 1.72 -14.33
N PHE A 133 -23.51 1.85 -15.46
CA PHE A 133 -22.71 3.03 -15.80
C PHE A 133 -23.64 4.17 -16.21
N ASP A 134 -23.91 5.08 -15.28
CA ASP A 134 -24.81 6.21 -15.44
C ASP A 134 -24.12 7.53 -15.02
N LEU A 135 -23.78 8.36 -16.00
CA LEU A 135 -23.13 9.65 -15.79
C LEU A 135 -24.06 10.68 -15.14
N GLN A 136 -25.38 10.60 -15.39
CA GLN A 136 -26.34 11.50 -14.77
C GLN A 136 -26.47 11.21 -13.29
N ALA A 137 -26.63 9.95 -12.92
CA ALA A 137 -26.63 9.52 -11.50
C ALA A 137 -25.30 9.84 -10.80
N ALA A 138 -24.15 9.64 -11.47
CA ALA A 138 -22.85 10.04 -10.94
C ALA A 138 -22.77 11.55 -10.71
N GLY A 139 -23.25 12.37 -11.66
CA GLY A 139 -23.33 13.83 -11.51
C GLY A 139 -24.22 14.27 -10.35
N GLN A 140 -25.35 13.60 -10.12
CA GLN A 140 -26.23 13.84 -8.96
C GLN A 140 -25.49 13.51 -7.63
N ARG A 141 -24.75 12.41 -7.57
CA ARG A 141 -23.93 12.06 -6.39
C ARG A 141 -22.85 13.10 -6.12
N VAL A 142 -22.15 13.56 -7.17
CA VAL A 142 -21.17 14.66 -7.05
C VAL A 142 -21.82 15.92 -6.49
N SER A 143 -23.01 16.31 -7.00
CA SER A 143 -23.73 17.48 -6.53
C SER A 143 -24.21 17.33 -5.09
N ALA A 144 -24.71 16.16 -4.70
CA ALA A 144 -25.15 15.85 -3.35
C ALA A 144 -24.01 15.91 -2.32
N LEU A 145 -22.78 15.60 -2.72
CA LEU A 145 -21.57 15.72 -1.88
C LEU A 145 -21.01 17.14 -1.81
N GLY A 146 -21.60 18.11 -2.51
CA GLY A 146 -21.13 19.51 -2.52
C GLY A 146 -20.18 19.84 -3.68
N GLY A 147 -20.18 19.04 -4.73
CA GLY A 147 -19.43 19.28 -5.96
C GLY A 147 -18.09 18.55 -6.06
N PRO A 148 -17.34 18.73 -7.16
CA PRO A 148 -16.13 17.95 -7.45
C PRO A 148 -15.03 18.07 -6.39
N LEU A 149 -14.82 19.25 -5.81
CA LEU A 149 -13.82 19.47 -4.76
C LEU A 149 -14.14 18.71 -3.47
N ALA A 150 -15.43 18.67 -3.10
CA ALA A 150 -15.90 17.91 -1.95
C ALA A 150 -15.70 16.39 -2.17
N VAL A 151 -15.99 15.90 -3.40
CA VAL A 151 -15.72 14.50 -3.77
C VAL A 151 -14.23 14.16 -3.62
N VAL A 152 -13.33 15.01 -4.14
CA VAL A 152 -11.88 14.80 -4.00
C VAL A 152 -11.46 14.81 -2.53
N GLY A 153 -11.96 15.80 -1.75
CA GLY A 153 -11.68 15.86 -0.32
C GLY A 153 -12.15 14.58 0.40
N PHE A 154 -13.41 14.21 0.19
CA PHE A 154 -13.99 13.00 0.76
C PHE A 154 -13.19 11.74 0.37
N ALA A 155 -12.92 11.56 -0.94
CA ALA A 155 -12.16 10.41 -1.44
C ALA A 155 -10.73 10.30 -0.86
N LEU A 156 -10.10 11.41 -0.51
CA LEU A 156 -8.78 11.41 0.11
C LEU A 156 -8.84 11.09 1.62
N PHE A 157 -9.82 11.63 2.33
CA PHE A 157 -9.90 11.49 3.79
C PHE A 157 -10.58 10.19 4.25
N THR A 158 -11.47 9.60 3.45
CA THR A 158 -12.21 8.37 3.80
C THR A 158 -11.47 7.08 3.43
N GLY A 159 -10.23 6.94 3.85
CA GLY A 159 -9.40 5.76 3.62
C GLY A 159 -7.97 6.11 3.21
N PRO A 160 -7.71 6.69 2.02
CA PRO A 160 -6.35 6.84 1.48
C PRO A 160 -5.36 7.53 2.40
N LEU A 161 -5.69 8.70 2.97
CA LEU A 161 -4.79 9.42 3.88
C LEU A 161 -4.75 8.79 5.28
N SER A 162 -5.86 8.19 5.73
CA SER A 162 -5.93 7.52 7.01
C SER A 162 -5.21 6.17 7.03
N GLU A 163 -4.95 5.57 5.87
CA GLU A 163 -4.50 4.20 5.75
C GLU A 163 -3.14 4.04 5.08
N GLU A 164 -2.86 4.74 3.96
CA GLU A 164 -1.72 4.43 3.11
C GLU A 164 -0.36 4.78 3.74
N PHE A 165 -0.30 5.74 4.67
CA PHE A 165 0.92 5.99 5.43
C PHE A 165 1.28 4.81 6.34
N GLY A 166 0.29 4.07 6.85
CA GLY A 166 0.48 2.84 7.58
C GLY A 166 0.83 1.67 6.66
N TRP A 167 -0.08 1.32 5.77
CA TRP A 167 0.07 0.12 4.92
C TRP A 167 1.27 0.22 3.99
N ARG A 168 1.37 1.29 3.17
CA ARG A 168 2.42 1.46 2.15
C ARG A 168 3.59 2.29 2.67
N GLY A 169 3.33 3.13 3.65
CA GLY A 169 4.35 3.94 4.31
C GLY A 169 5.19 3.17 5.32
N TYR A 170 4.62 2.29 6.12
CA TYR A 170 5.29 1.60 7.21
C TYR A 170 5.44 0.10 6.98
N ALA A 171 4.35 -0.62 6.72
CA ALA A 171 4.35 -2.08 6.63
C ALA A 171 4.98 -2.60 5.34
N GLN A 172 4.55 -2.13 4.16
CA GLN A 172 5.06 -2.63 2.87
C GLN A 172 6.59 -2.58 2.77
N PRO A 173 7.30 -1.48 3.06
CA PRO A 173 8.76 -1.46 2.93
C PRO A 173 9.47 -2.43 3.86
N ARG A 174 8.88 -2.80 4.99
CA ARG A 174 9.42 -3.78 5.93
C ARG A 174 9.19 -5.20 5.46
N LEU A 175 7.98 -5.53 5.00
CA LEU A 175 7.67 -6.83 4.39
C LEU A 175 8.54 -7.09 3.15
N ARG A 176 8.79 -6.08 2.33
CA ARG A 176 9.62 -6.17 1.12
C ARG A 176 11.10 -6.45 1.38
N ARG A 177 11.54 -6.42 2.62
CA ARG A 177 12.90 -6.85 2.97
C ARG A 177 13.09 -8.36 2.85
N THR A 178 12.03 -9.12 3.15
CA THR A 178 12.08 -10.58 3.23
C THR A 178 11.12 -11.27 2.26
N LEU A 179 10.08 -10.58 1.81
CA LEU A 179 9.04 -11.15 0.96
C LEU A 179 9.12 -10.65 -0.47
N SER A 180 8.70 -11.50 -1.40
CA SER A 180 8.47 -11.12 -2.80
C SER A 180 7.33 -10.09 -2.92
N PRO A 181 7.18 -9.39 -4.06
CA PRO A 181 6.01 -8.53 -4.29
C PRO A 181 4.68 -9.24 -4.10
N TYR A 182 4.57 -10.46 -4.58
CA TYR A 182 3.36 -11.27 -4.48
C TYR A 182 3.02 -11.63 -3.03
N ALA A 183 4.00 -12.15 -2.28
CA ALA A 183 3.82 -12.48 -0.87
C ALA A 183 3.54 -11.24 -0.01
N THR A 184 4.16 -10.10 -0.31
CA THR A 184 3.86 -8.82 0.35
C THR A 184 2.43 -8.39 0.10
N SER A 185 1.96 -8.46 -1.15
CA SER A 185 0.59 -8.07 -1.52
C SER A 185 -0.45 -9.02 -0.94
N LEU A 186 -0.13 -10.32 -0.85
CA LEU A 186 -0.98 -11.30 -0.18
C LEU A 186 -1.13 -10.98 1.31
N VAL A 187 -0.02 -10.80 2.03
CA VAL A 187 -0.04 -10.48 3.47
C VAL A 187 -0.77 -9.17 3.74
N LEU A 188 -0.44 -8.10 2.99
CA LEU A 188 -1.07 -6.80 3.17
C LEU A 188 -2.54 -6.81 2.76
N GLY A 189 -2.89 -7.47 1.65
CA GLY A 189 -4.27 -7.53 1.18
C GLY A 189 -5.16 -8.28 2.17
N LEU A 190 -4.71 -9.43 2.66
CA LEU A 190 -5.46 -10.19 3.67
C LEU A 190 -5.54 -9.44 5.01
N ALA A 191 -4.45 -8.85 5.48
CA ALA A 191 -4.47 -8.04 6.70
C ALA A 191 -5.41 -6.84 6.55
N TRP A 192 -5.37 -6.16 5.42
CA TRP A 192 -6.22 -5.02 5.13
C TRP A 192 -7.71 -5.39 5.04
N GLY A 193 -8.04 -6.47 4.33
CA GLY A 193 -9.40 -7.01 4.32
C GLY A 193 -9.89 -7.34 5.74
N LEU A 194 -9.10 -8.13 6.49
CA LEU A 194 -9.46 -8.54 7.85
C LEU A 194 -9.58 -7.35 8.82
N TRP A 195 -8.79 -6.30 8.64
CA TRP A 195 -8.88 -5.08 9.44
C TRP A 195 -10.28 -4.43 9.37
N HIS A 196 -10.98 -4.53 8.23
CA HIS A 196 -12.34 -4.03 8.07
C HIS A 196 -13.42 -4.88 8.76
N LEU A 197 -13.08 -6.04 9.33
CA LEU A 197 -14.07 -6.99 9.85
C LEU A 197 -15.14 -6.37 10.78
N PRO A 198 -14.81 -5.52 11.77
CA PRO A 198 -15.83 -4.92 12.64
C PRO A 198 -16.82 -4.00 11.90
N LEU A 199 -16.44 -3.45 10.75
CA LEU A 199 -17.29 -2.55 9.98
C LEU A 199 -18.52 -3.26 9.39
N PHE A 200 -18.46 -4.58 9.22
CA PHE A 200 -19.62 -5.38 8.83
C PHE A 200 -20.74 -5.38 9.88
N LEU A 201 -20.44 -5.00 11.11
CA LEU A 201 -21.38 -4.91 12.21
C LEU A 201 -21.87 -3.47 12.45
N LEU A 202 -21.23 -2.46 11.84
CA LEU A 202 -21.51 -1.06 12.06
C LEU A 202 -22.45 -0.54 10.96
N ALA A 203 -23.73 -0.36 11.30
CA ALA A 203 -24.76 0.01 10.34
C ALA A 203 -24.48 1.33 9.62
N GLY A 204 -24.76 1.38 8.32
CA GLY A 204 -24.50 2.52 7.43
C GLY A 204 -23.12 2.50 6.77
N THR A 205 -22.26 1.52 7.08
CA THR A 205 -21.04 1.28 6.32
C THR A 205 -21.33 0.42 5.08
N SER A 206 -20.56 0.60 4.01
CA SER A 206 -20.68 -0.26 2.81
C SER A 206 -20.43 -1.74 3.13
N GLN A 207 -19.60 -2.04 4.12
CA GLN A 207 -19.34 -3.40 4.59
C GLN A 207 -20.59 -4.02 5.25
N SER A 208 -21.32 -3.25 6.06
CA SER A 208 -22.55 -3.76 6.68
C SER A 208 -23.65 -4.08 5.66
N GLU A 209 -23.69 -3.34 4.55
CA GLU A 209 -24.63 -3.60 3.44
C GLU A 209 -24.33 -4.90 2.70
N LEU A 210 -23.05 -5.32 2.64
CA LEU A 210 -22.68 -6.62 2.06
C LEU A 210 -23.13 -7.79 2.93
N GLY A 211 -23.20 -7.61 4.25
CA GLY A 211 -23.53 -8.66 5.22
C GLY A 211 -22.37 -9.64 5.42
N LEU A 212 -21.92 -9.80 6.66
CA LEU A 212 -20.71 -10.54 7.03
C LEU A 212 -20.68 -12.00 6.53
N PHE A 213 -21.84 -12.68 6.55
CA PHE A 213 -21.96 -14.10 6.19
C PHE A 213 -22.41 -14.29 4.73
N SER A 214 -22.21 -13.31 3.88
CA SER A 214 -22.50 -13.38 2.44
C SER A 214 -21.26 -13.80 1.64
N TRP A 215 -21.48 -14.32 0.43
CA TRP A 215 -20.36 -14.56 -0.50
C TRP A 215 -19.74 -13.26 -1.00
N GLN A 216 -20.48 -12.15 -0.97
CA GLN A 216 -19.96 -10.82 -1.28
C GLN A 216 -18.93 -10.37 -0.24
N ALA A 217 -19.14 -10.71 1.05
CA ALA A 217 -18.14 -10.48 2.09
C ALA A 217 -16.84 -11.27 1.83
N LEU A 218 -16.97 -12.53 1.38
CA LEU A 218 -15.79 -13.31 0.99
C LEU A 218 -15.03 -12.63 -0.16
N LEU A 219 -15.73 -12.16 -1.20
CA LEU A 219 -15.13 -11.43 -2.30
C LEU A 219 -14.49 -10.11 -1.84
N PHE A 220 -15.11 -9.41 -0.89
CA PHE A 220 -14.52 -8.24 -0.27
C PHE A 220 -13.17 -8.57 0.38
N PHE A 221 -13.10 -9.59 1.24
CA PHE A 221 -11.86 -9.96 1.92
C PHE A 221 -10.75 -10.39 0.97
N VAL A 222 -11.06 -11.23 -0.02
CA VAL A 222 -10.05 -11.71 -0.97
C VAL A 222 -9.70 -10.68 -2.04
N GLY A 223 -10.62 -9.78 -2.35
CA GLY A 223 -10.46 -8.71 -3.37
C GLY A 223 -9.36 -7.70 -3.01
N TRP A 224 -9.08 -7.51 -1.72
CA TRP A 224 -7.99 -6.64 -1.29
C TRP A 224 -6.60 -7.14 -1.67
N VAL A 225 -6.44 -8.44 -1.96
CA VAL A 225 -5.17 -9.00 -2.42
C VAL A 225 -4.76 -8.45 -3.81
N PRO A 226 -5.59 -8.57 -4.86
CA PRO A 226 -5.26 -7.99 -6.17
C PRO A 226 -5.19 -6.46 -6.14
N VAL A 227 -6.03 -5.78 -5.35
CA VAL A 227 -5.94 -4.32 -5.14
C VAL A 227 -4.61 -3.96 -4.50
N SER A 228 -4.17 -4.70 -3.48
CA SER A 228 -2.87 -4.49 -2.83
C SER A 228 -1.70 -4.65 -3.80
N TYR A 229 -1.76 -5.61 -4.75
CA TYR A 229 -0.74 -5.79 -5.78
C TYR A 229 -0.73 -4.63 -6.79
N THR A 230 -1.89 -4.14 -7.17
CA THR A 230 -2.04 -2.97 -8.04
C THR A 230 -1.41 -1.73 -7.39
N ILE A 231 -1.74 -1.49 -6.12
CA ILE A 231 -1.16 -0.36 -5.35
C ILE A 231 0.37 -0.55 -5.15
N TRP A 232 0.84 -1.79 -4.90
CA TRP A 232 2.27 -2.07 -4.89
C TRP A 232 2.94 -1.68 -6.22
N THR A 233 2.31 -1.99 -7.35
CA THR A 233 2.86 -1.68 -8.67
C THR A 233 3.06 -0.16 -8.85
N VAL A 234 2.07 0.66 -8.53
CA VAL A 234 2.16 2.13 -8.70
C VAL A 234 3.10 2.76 -7.66
N SER A 235 3.09 2.25 -6.44
CA SER A 235 3.87 2.81 -5.33
C SER A 235 5.36 2.41 -5.39
N GLU A 236 5.67 1.16 -5.66
CA GLU A 236 7.06 0.65 -5.64
C GLU A 236 7.64 0.50 -7.03
N ARG A 237 6.97 -0.22 -7.94
CA ARG A 237 7.49 -0.49 -9.29
C ARG A 237 7.59 0.76 -10.16
N LEU A 238 6.54 1.60 -10.15
CA LEU A 238 6.52 2.90 -10.84
C LEU A 238 7.13 4.04 -10.01
N ARG A 239 7.63 3.74 -8.80
CA ARG A 239 8.34 4.67 -7.90
C ARG A 239 7.50 5.85 -7.42
N GLY A 240 6.18 5.72 -7.36
CA GLY A 240 5.29 6.78 -6.88
C GLY A 240 5.20 6.89 -5.35
N GLY A 241 5.70 5.89 -4.62
CA GLY A 241 5.70 5.86 -3.15
C GLY A 241 4.30 5.91 -2.56
N VAL A 242 4.17 6.46 -1.36
CA VAL A 242 2.88 6.60 -0.68
C VAL A 242 1.93 7.52 -1.45
N ALA A 243 2.45 8.54 -2.15
CA ALA A 243 1.60 9.43 -2.93
C ALA A 243 0.82 8.69 -4.04
N ALA A 244 1.49 7.77 -4.76
CA ALA A 244 0.81 6.94 -5.76
C ALA A 244 -0.19 5.96 -5.13
N ALA A 245 0.10 5.44 -3.94
CA ALA A 245 -0.82 4.59 -3.20
C ALA A 245 -2.08 5.35 -2.79
N VAL A 246 -1.93 6.55 -2.25
CA VAL A 246 -3.04 7.45 -1.90
C VAL A 246 -3.91 7.74 -3.12
N VAL A 247 -3.31 8.09 -4.25
CA VAL A 247 -4.07 8.39 -5.48
C VAL A 247 -4.78 7.16 -6.03
N ALA A 248 -4.12 6.00 -6.05
CA ALA A 248 -4.75 4.76 -6.53
C ALA A 248 -5.92 4.34 -5.64
N HIS A 249 -5.75 4.40 -4.33
CA HIS A 249 -6.81 4.09 -3.37
C HIS A 249 -7.96 5.11 -3.45
N ALA A 250 -7.67 6.40 -3.59
CA ALA A 250 -8.69 7.40 -3.83
C ALA A 250 -9.47 7.15 -5.14
N ALA A 251 -8.80 6.68 -6.18
CA ALA A 251 -9.45 6.31 -7.44
C ALA A 251 -10.36 5.09 -7.28
N VAL A 252 -9.96 4.07 -6.48
CA VAL A 252 -10.84 2.95 -6.10
C VAL A 252 -12.11 3.48 -5.43
N ASN A 253 -11.96 4.22 -4.33
CA ASN A 253 -13.09 4.69 -3.53
C ASN A 253 -14.01 5.65 -4.31
N THR A 254 -13.42 6.52 -5.15
CA THR A 254 -14.20 7.45 -5.98
C THR A 254 -15.01 6.70 -7.05
N ALA A 255 -14.38 5.73 -7.72
CA ALA A 255 -15.07 4.97 -8.75
C ALA A 255 -16.20 4.10 -8.16
N ASP A 256 -15.95 3.44 -7.03
CA ASP A 256 -16.97 2.67 -6.31
C ASP A 256 -18.10 3.56 -5.80
N GLY A 257 -17.80 4.76 -5.28
CA GLY A 257 -18.80 5.70 -4.81
C GLY A 257 -19.64 6.32 -5.92
N LEU A 258 -19.05 6.57 -7.08
CA LEU A 258 -19.77 7.16 -8.24
C LEU A 258 -20.53 6.10 -9.07
N PHE A 259 -19.99 4.88 -9.14
CA PHE A 259 -20.53 3.77 -9.92
C PHE A 259 -20.63 2.50 -9.05
N PRO A 260 -21.48 2.50 -8.01
CA PRO A 260 -21.52 1.39 -7.06
C PRO A 260 -21.94 0.10 -7.76
N ALA A 261 -21.28 -0.99 -7.40
CA ALA A 261 -21.65 -2.34 -7.80
C ALA A 261 -22.90 -2.78 -7.01
N ALA A 262 -24.06 -2.22 -7.39
CA ALA A 262 -25.33 -2.39 -6.67
C ALA A 262 -25.88 -3.84 -6.70
N SER A 263 -25.31 -4.71 -7.54
CA SER A 263 -25.76 -6.09 -7.68
C SER A 263 -24.67 -7.09 -7.25
N PRO A 264 -25.05 -8.28 -6.81
CA PRO A 264 -24.10 -9.37 -6.56
C PRO A 264 -23.18 -9.66 -7.76
N ALA A 265 -23.72 -9.60 -8.98
CA ALA A 265 -22.94 -9.75 -10.21
C ALA A 265 -21.90 -8.64 -10.36
N GLY A 266 -22.24 -7.41 -9.99
CA GLY A 266 -21.30 -6.26 -10.01
C GLY A 266 -20.11 -6.47 -9.09
N VAL A 267 -20.33 -6.95 -7.87
CA VAL A 267 -19.26 -7.28 -6.91
C VAL A 267 -18.33 -8.37 -7.49
N LEU A 268 -18.90 -9.42 -8.08
CA LEU A 268 -18.14 -10.49 -8.71
C LEU A 268 -17.29 -9.97 -9.87
N ILE A 269 -17.90 -9.19 -10.78
CA ILE A 269 -17.22 -8.63 -11.94
C ILE A 269 -16.11 -7.68 -11.52
N GLY A 270 -16.35 -6.80 -10.54
CA GLY A 270 -15.34 -5.88 -10.02
C GLY A 270 -14.14 -6.63 -9.41
N THR A 271 -14.40 -7.65 -8.61
CA THR A 271 -13.34 -8.51 -8.04
C THR A 271 -12.57 -9.27 -9.12
N ALA A 272 -13.26 -9.80 -10.13
CA ALA A 272 -12.63 -10.46 -11.26
C ALA A 272 -11.77 -9.49 -12.09
N ALA A 273 -12.26 -8.28 -12.32
CA ALA A 273 -11.51 -7.22 -13.00
C ALA A 273 -10.25 -6.78 -12.22
N ALA A 274 -10.35 -6.62 -10.90
CA ALA A 274 -9.20 -6.35 -10.05
C ALA A 274 -8.17 -7.48 -10.13
N THR A 275 -8.63 -8.72 -10.10
CA THR A 275 -7.77 -9.91 -10.21
C THR A 275 -7.10 -9.99 -11.58
N GLY A 276 -7.84 -9.80 -12.67
CA GLY A 276 -7.31 -9.76 -14.03
C GLY A 276 -6.27 -8.65 -14.22
N THR A 277 -6.53 -7.47 -13.67
CA THR A 277 -5.58 -6.34 -13.65
C THR A 277 -4.28 -6.73 -12.94
N ALA A 278 -4.37 -7.32 -11.75
CA ALA A 278 -3.20 -7.75 -10.99
C ALA A 278 -2.40 -8.85 -11.73
N ILE A 279 -3.07 -9.82 -12.37
CA ILE A 279 -2.42 -10.85 -13.18
C ILE A 279 -1.71 -10.23 -14.39
N ALA A 280 -2.35 -9.31 -15.11
CA ALA A 280 -1.73 -8.61 -16.24
C ALA A 280 -0.49 -7.83 -15.81
N LEU A 281 -0.57 -7.09 -14.71
CA LEU A 281 0.57 -6.37 -14.14
C LEU A 281 1.68 -7.32 -13.70
N ALA A 282 1.35 -8.48 -13.13
CA ALA A 282 2.32 -9.49 -12.74
C ALA A 282 3.08 -10.05 -13.95
N ALA A 283 2.38 -10.36 -15.03
CA ALA A 283 2.97 -10.83 -16.28
C ALA A 283 3.90 -9.76 -16.91
N LEU A 284 3.49 -8.50 -16.93
CA LEU A 284 4.30 -7.39 -17.44
C LEU A 284 5.55 -7.16 -16.58
N ASN A 285 5.42 -7.18 -15.27
CA ASN A 285 6.53 -7.02 -14.34
C ASN A 285 7.54 -8.18 -14.44
N GLY A 286 7.07 -9.42 -14.61
CA GLY A 286 7.93 -10.60 -14.80
C GLY A 286 8.73 -10.55 -16.10
N ARG A 287 8.14 -10.06 -17.20
CA ARG A 287 8.84 -9.92 -18.50
C ARG A 287 9.97 -8.88 -18.44
N SER A 288 9.78 -7.78 -17.73
CA SER A 288 10.82 -6.76 -17.59
C SER A 288 12.04 -7.28 -16.81
N HIS A 289 11.83 -8.03 -15.72
CA HIS A 289 12.93 -8.66 -14.99
C HIS A 289 13.76 -9.63 -15.82
N ARG A 290 13.12 -10.41 -16.69
CA ARG A 290 13.83 -11.34 -17.61
C ARG A 290 14.67 -10.58 -18.64
N ARG A 291 14.16 -9.49 -19.19
CA ARG A 291 14.90 -8.65 -20.18
C ARG A 291 16.11 -7.98 -19.54
N ASP A 292 15.98 -7.47 -18.31
CA ASP A 292 17.08 -6.86 -17.59
C ASP A 292 18.18 -7.89 -17.27
N ALA A 293 17.81 -9.11 -16.90
CA ALA A 293 18.74 -10.22 -16.65
C ALA A 293 19.48 -10.68 -17.91
N THR A 294 18.77 -10.80 -19.06
CA THR A 294 19.40 -11.19 -20.34
C THR A 294 20.31 -10.09 -20.89
N GLY A 295 19.92 -8.81 -20.74
CA GLY A 295 20.76 -7.68 -21.14
C GLY A 295 22.05 -7.57 -20.32
N ALA A 296 21.99 -7.81 -19.01
CA ALA A 296 23.14 -7.84 -18.13
C ALA A 296 24.10 -9.02 -18.46
N ALA A 297 23.56 -10.20 -18.77
CA ALA A 297 24.35 -11.35 -19.19
C ALA A 297 25.07 -11.13 -20.53
N CYS A 298 24.42 -10.42 -21.48
CA CYS A 298 25.01 -10.12 -22.79
C CYS A 298 26.12 -9.08 -22.70
N SER A 299 26.03 -8.11 -21.75
CA SER A 299 27.07 -7.08 -21.52
C SER A 299 28.28 -7.62 -20.75
N ALA A 300 28.16 -8.76 -20.07
CA ALA A 300 29.23 -9.40 -19.30
C ALA A 300 30.01 -10.44 -20.12
N ALA A 301 29.62 -10.72 -21.36
CA ALA A 301 30.35 -11.65 -22.23
C ALA A 301 31.68 -11.00 -22.67
N PRO A 302 32.84 -11.63 -22.44
CA PRO A 302 34.14 -11.09 -22.89
C PRO A 302 34.14 -11.01 -24.43
N SER A 303 34.53 -9.82 -24.94
CA SER A 303 34.82 -9.65 -26.37
C SER A 303 35.95 -10.62 -26.77
N ARG A 304 35.65 -11.58 -27.65
CA ARG A 304 36.62 -12.45 -28.25
C ARG A 304 37.47 -11.73 -29.26
#